data_9f1dce7ec6ef7623e7bc55ca62225f70
#
_entry.id   9f1dce7ec6ef7623e7bc55ca62225f70
#
_cell.length_a   1.000
_cell.length_b   1.000
_cell.length_c   1.000
_cell.angle_alpha   90.00
_cell.angle_beta   90.00
_cell.angle_gamma   90.00
#
_symmetry.space_group_name_H-M   'P 1'
#
loop_
_entity.id
_entity.type
_entity.pdbx_description
1 polymer ?
#
loop_
_entity_poly.entity_id
_entity_poly.type
_entity_poly.pdbx_seq_one_letter_code
_entity_poly.pdbx_strand_id
1 'polypeptide(L)'
;SKVPAAASAAMDIISQIFMLVLLIAFPYTLLWGKGDRDKNTVNFGHMEEDKLRGLKVGLMAAIPSGVAYLILLICRLLHTGTVYFACYRFFNTPFMPIYNRLTQGVETIGDVSWAAMLVFFFFLAVVPLICHVSYMLGYKQISISEKLIYVNSDKKKRR
;
A
#
# COMPACT_ATOMS: atom_id res chain seq x y z
N SER A 1 9.97 1.92 34.05
CA SER A 1 11.08 1.32 33.27
C SER A 1 11.03 1.89 31.86
N LYS A 2 12.02 2.76 31.53
CA LYS A 2 12.14 3.32 30.17
C LYS A 2 12.63 2.20 29.25
N VAL A 3 11.85 1.84 28.24
CA VAL A 3 12.28 0.94 27.18
C VAL A 3 13.54 1.51 26.52
N PRO A 4 14.63 0.75 26.35
CA PRO A 4 15.83 1.25 25.70
C PRO A 4 15.50 1.75 24.28
N ALA A 5 16.07 2.88 23.88
CA ALA A 5 15.79 3.51 22.57
C ALA A 5 16.01 2.55 21.37
N ALA A 6 16.98 1.64 21.51
CA ALA A 6 17.23 0.60 20.51
C ALA A 6 16.08 -0.42 20.39
N ALA A 7 15.43 -0.77 21.50
CA ALA A 7 14.30 -1.71 21.49
C ALA A 7 13.04 -1.08 20.89
N SER A 8 12.78 0.22 21.17
CA SER A 8 11.65 0.93 20.53
C SER A 8 11.86 1.07 19.02
N ALA A 9 13.07 1.41 18.56
CA ALA A 9 13.36 1.49 17.13
C ALA A 9 13.22 0.13 16.41
N ALA A 10 13.62 -0.97 17.06
CA ALA A 10 13.45 -2.31 16.50
C ALA A 10 11.95 -2.68 16.38
N MET A 11 11.14 -2.38 17.39
CA MET A 11 9.70 -2.61 17.35
C MET A 11 9.00 -1.80 16.24
N ASP A 12 9.41 -0.53 16.04
CA ASP A 12 8.89 0.31 14.97
C ASP A 12 9.19 -0.28 13.59
N ILE A 13 10.41 -0.79 13.38
CA ILE A 13 10.80 -1.42 12.10
C ILE A 13 10.00 -2.71 11.87
N ILE A 14 9.87 -3.57 12.88
CA ILE A 14 9.11 -4.82 12.78
C ILE A 14 7.64 -4.52 12.46
N SER A 15 7.03 -3.57 13.18
CA SER A 15 5.67 -3.14 12.94
C SER A 15 5.48 -2.59 11.53
N GLN A 16 6.45 -1.79 11.05
CA GLN A 16 6.42 -1.25 9.69
C GLN A 16 6.47 -2.34 8.63
N ILE A 17 7.37 -3.31 8.77
CA ILE A 17 7.48 -4.44 7.85
C ILE A 17 6.17 -5.24 7.83
N PHE A 18 5.61 -5.53 9.00
CA PHE A 18 4.35 -6.26 9.13
C PHE A 18 3.19 -5.53 8.42
N MET A 19 3.06 -4.22 8.63
CA MET A 19 2.02 -3.41 7.98
C MET A 19 2.20 -3.34 6.46
N LEU A 20 3.45 -3.25 5.95
CA LEU A 20 3.72 -3.29 4.52
C LEU A 20 3.40 -4.66 3.90
N VAL A 21 3.69 -5.75 4.61
CA VAL A 21 3.31 -7.10 4.18
C VAL A 21 1.79 -7.22 4.07
N LEU A 22 1.03 -6.74 5.06
CA LEU A 22 -0.44 -6.74 5.01
C LEU A 22 -0.97 -5.87 3.87
N LEU A 23 -0.37 -4.69 3.64
CA LEU A 23 -0.75 -3.80 2.55
C LEU A 23 -0.60 -4.47 1.17
N ILE A 24 0.37 -5.35 1.00
CA ILE A 24 0.60 -6.08 -0.25
C ILE A 24 -0.26 -7.36 -0.29
N ALA A 25 -0.30 -8.13 0.80
CA ALA A 25 -0.95 -9.43 0.85
C ALA A 25 -2.46 -9.34 0.62
N PHE A 26 -3.12 -8.32 1.19
CA PHE A 26 -4.57 -8.18 1.08
C PHE A 26 -5.03 -7.91 -0.36
N PRO A 27 -4.54 -6.89 -1.08
CA PRO A 27 -4.87 -6.70 -2.49
C PRO A 27 -4.41 -7.87 -3.38
N TYR A 28 -3.27 -8.49 -3.05
CA TYR A 28 -2.77 -9.64 -3.80
C TYR A 28 -3.76 -10.81 -3.76
N THR A 29 -4.21 -11.22 -2.58
CA THR A 29 -5.15 -12.34 -2.46
C THR A 29 -6.47 -12.10 -3.17
N LEU A 30 -7.02 -10.88 -3.08
CA LEU A 30 -8.30 -10.53 -3.69
C LEU A 30 -8.20 -10.38 -5.21
N LEU A 31 -7.19 -9.66 -5.70
CA LEU A 31 -7.11 -9.28 -7.11
C LEU A 31 -6.41 -10.33 -7.96
N TRP A 32 -5.51 -11.14 -7.39
CA TRP A 32 -4.92 -12.27 -8.08
C TRP A 32 -6.00 -13.27 -8.52
N GLY A 33 -6.89 -13.68 -7.59
CA GLY A 33 -7.99 -14.58 -7.91
C GLY A 33 -9.00 -13.98 -8.89
N LYS A 34 -9.18 -12.64 -8.88
CA LYS A 34 -10.01 -11.96 -9.86
C LYS A 34 -9.37 -11.96 -11.24
N GLY A 35 -8.07 -11.69 -11.33
CA GLY A 35 -7.31 -11.71 -12.58
C GLY A 35 -7.33 -13.09 -13.25
N ASP A 36 -7.14 -14.16 -12.48
CA ASP A 36 -7.21 -15.54 -12.97
C ASP A 36 -8.59 -15.90 -13.54
N ARG A 37 -9.67 -15.54 -12.83
CA ARG A 37 -11.06 -15.75 -13.33
C ARG A 37 -11.33 -14.96 -14.60
N ASP A 38 -10.93 -13.68 -14.65
CA ASP A 38 -11.13 -12.83 -15.81
C ASP A 38 -10.38 -13.37 -17.03
N LYS A 39 -9.17 -13.93 -16.84
CA LYS A 39 -8.41 -14.63 -17.91
C LYS A 39 -9.22 -15.77 -18.50
N ASN A 40 -9.79 -16.62 -17.65
CA ASN A 40 -10.61 -17.74 -18.10
C ASN A 40 -11.87 -17.26 -18.83
N THR A 41 -12.54 -16.22 -18.31
CA THR A 41 -13.74 -15.62 -18.93
C THR A 41 -13.45 -15.04 -20.32
N VAL A 42 -12.28 -14.38 -20.48
CA VAL A 42 -11.81 -13.87 -21.80
C VAL A 42 -11.51 -15.02 -22.76
N ASN A 43 -10.84 -16.08 -22.29
CA ASN A 43 -10.52 -17.25 -23.12
C ASN A 43 -11.79 -17.95 -23.64
N PHE A 44 -12.89 -17.92 -22.90
CA PHE A 44 -14.19 -18.45 -23.33
C PHE A 44 -15.02 -17.47 -24.18
N GLY A 45 -14.50 -16.28 -24.47
CA GLY A 45 -15.17 -15.27 -25.30
C GLY A 45 -16.36 -14.55 -24.62
N HIS A 46 -16.50 -14.68 -23.30
CA HIS A 46 -17.59 -14.05 -22.54
C HIS A 46 -17.26 -12.63 -22.07
N MET A 47 -16.03 -12.15 -22.25
CA MET A 47 -15.60 -10.82 -21.84
C MET A 47 -14.43 -10.34 -22.71
N GLU A 48 -14.40 -9.03 -22.98
CA GLU A 48 -13.23 -8.40 -23.62
C GLU A 48 -12.06 -8.27 -22.65
N GLU A 49 -10.85 -8.32 -23.21
CA GLU A 49 -9.62 -8.16 -22.43
C GLU A 49 -9.45 -6.71 -21.95
N ASP A 50 -9.47 -6.49 -20.64
CA ASP A 50 -9.18 -5.18 -20.01
C ASP A 50 -7.97 -5.31 -19.08
N LYS A 51 -6.77 -5.04 -19.62
CA LYS A 51 -5.50 -5.08 -18.86
C LYS A 51 -5.44 -4.03 -17.74
N LEU A 52 -6.18 -2.93 -17.86
CA LEU A 52 -6.18 -1.85 -16.88
C LEU A 52 -7.21 -2.05 -15.75
N ARG A 53 -7.97 -3.14 -15.76
CA ARG A 53 -9.02 -3.40 -14.77
C ARG A 53 -8.50 -3.35 -13.33
N GLY A 54 -7.33 -3.94 -13.06
CA GLY A 54 -6.69 -3.87 -11.73
C GLY A 54 -6.35 -2.44 -11.31
N LEU A 55 -5.90 -1.60 -12.25
CA LEU A 55 -5.64 -0.19 -11.99
C LEU A 55 -6.93 0.59 -11.68
N LYS A 56 -8.01 0.35 -12.46
CA LYS A 56 -9.32 0.98 -12.24
C LYS A 56 -9.85 0.65 -10.84
N VAL A 57 -9.80 -0.62 -10.44
CA VAL A 57 -10.21 -1.06 -9.10
C VAL A 57 -9.35 -0.40 -8.02
N GLY A 58 -8.04 -0.37 -8.22
CA GLY A 58 -7.10 0.27 -7.29
C GLY A 58 -7.33 1.78 -7.15
N LEU A 59 -7.63 2.47 -8.25
CA LEU A 59 -7.99 3.90 -8.21
C LEU A 59 -9.29 4.14 -7.44
N MET A 60 -10.32 3.31 -7.65
CA MET A 60 -11.56 3.39 -6.87
C MET A 60 -11.30 3.17 -5.38
N ALA A 61 -10.45 2.20 -5.02
CA ALA A 61 -10.06 1.93 -3.65
C ALA A 61 -9.25 3.08 -3.02
N ALA A 62 -8.52 3.86 -3.83
CA ALA A 62 -7.73 4.99 -3.38
C ALA A 62 -8.56 6.30 -3.20
N ILE A 63 -9.81 6.36 -3.68
CA ILE A 63 -10.65 7.57 -3.57
C ILE A 63 -10.76 8.07 -2.12
N PRO A 64 -11.09 7.26 -1.11
CA PRO A 64 -11.19 7.74 0.27
C PRO A 64 -9.90 8.36 0.78
N SER A 65 -8.76 7.73 0.48
CA SER A 65 -7.43 8.26 0.85
C SER A 65 -7.10 9.54 0.10
N GLY A 66 -7.51 9.64 -1.16
CA GLY A 66 -7.36 10.85 -1.98
C GLY A 66 -8.17 12.02 -1.42
N VAL A 67 -9.42 11.80 -1.03
CA VAL A 67 -10.27 12.80 -0.38
C VAL A 67 -9.66 13.24 0.95
N ALA A 68 -9.19 12.29 1.76
CA ALA A 68 -8.51 12.60 3.02
C ALA A 68 -7.25 13.45 2.80
N TYR A 69 -6.48 13.17 1.76
CA TYR A 69 -5.31 13.98 1.39
C TYR A 69 -5.69 15.39 0.94
N LEU A 70 -6.75 15.55 0.15
CA LEU A 70 -7.23 16.88 -0.26
C LEU A 70 -7.66 17.72 0.94
N ILE A 71 -8.38 17.13 1.91
CA ILE A 71 -8.73 17.80 3.16
C ILE A 71 -7.46 18.20 3.92
N LEU A 72 -6.45 17.33 3.98
CA LEU A 72 -5.16 17.64 4.61
C LEU A 72 -4.47 18.83 3.94
N LEU A 73 -4.51 18.90 2.62
CA LEU A 73 -3.95 19.99 1.83
C LEU A 73 -4.67 21.33 2.16
N ILE A 74 -6.00 21.30 2.26
CA ILE A 74 -6.80 22.46 2.63
C ILE A 74 -6.46 22.89 4.08
N CYS A 75 -6.38 21.96 5.02
CA CYS A 75 -5.98 22.25 6.40
C CYS A 75 -4.61 22.91 6.48
N ARG A 76 -3.66 22.46 5.62
CA ARG A 76 -2.34 23.07 5.52
C ARG A 76 -2.41 24.52 5.03
N LEU A 77 -3.18 24.78 3.97
CA LEU A 77 -3.34 26.14 3.41
C LEU A 77 -3.99 27.10 4.41
N LEU A 78 -4.89 26.59 5.23
CA LEU A 78 -5.58 27.37 6.25
C LEU A 78 -4.80 27.43 7.60
N HIS A 79 -3.64 26.80 7.69
CA HIS A 79 -2.87 26.66 8.94
C HIS A 79 -3.68 26.14 10.13
N THR A 80 -4.65 25.24 9.88
CA THR A 80 -5.58 24.66 10.86
C THR A 80 -5.52 23.14 10.80
N GLY A 81 -6.14 22.45 11.75
CA GLY A 81 -6.37 21.00 11.64
C GLY A 81 -5.28 20.11 12.21
N THR A 82 -4.62 20.49 13.30
CA THR A 82 -3.64 19.66 14.03
C THR A 82 -4.21 18.27 14.36
N VAL A 83 -5.45 18.20 14.84
CA VAL A 83 -6.14 16.93 15.15
C VAL A 83 -6.35 16.12 13.88
N TYR A 84 -6.73 16.77 12.77
CA TYR A 84 -6.92 16.07 11.49
C TYR A 84 -5.62 15.46 10.98
N PHE A 85 -4.50 16.13 11.14
CA PHE A 85 -3.20 15.60 10.75
C PHE A 85 -2.82 14.32 11.53
N ALA A 86 -3.12 14.29 12.84
CA ALA A 86 -2.93 13.09 13.66
C ALA A 86 -3.85 11.93 13.18
N CYS A 87 -5.12 12.21 12.91
CA CYS A 87 -6.06 11.24 12.34
C CYS A 87 -5.59 10.73 10.97
N TYR A 88 -5.15 11.61 10.08
CA TYR A 88 -4.63 11.22 8.76
C TYR A 88 -3.46 10.26 8.87
N ARG A 89 -2.49 10.52 9.76
CA ARG A 89 -1.36 9.60 10.02
C ARG A 89 -1.83 8.25 10.53
N PHE A 90 -2.82 8.24 11.42
CA PHE A 90 -3.38 7.01 11.97
C PHE A 90 -4.09 6.18 10.89
N PHE A 91 -4.94 6.76 10.05
CA PHE A 91 -5.59 6.06 8.95
C PHE A 91 -4.61 5.55 7.89
N ASN A 92 -3.46 6.19 7.73
CA ASN A 92 -2.39 5.75 6.86
C ASN A 92 -1.27 5.02 7.65
N THR A 93 -1.64 4.22 8.64
CA THR A 93 -0.74 3.47 9.53
C THR A 93 0.41 2.73 8.81
N PRO A 94 0.22 2.08 7.63
CA PRO A 94 1.32 1.44 6.91
C PRO A 94 2.48 2.38 6.56
N PHE A 95 2.22 3.67 6.46
CA PHE A 95 3.22 4.70 6.13
C PHE A 95 3.55 5.63 7.30
N MET A 96 2.91 5.43 8.47
CA MET A 96 3.05 6.31 9.63
C MET A 96 4.50 6.56 10.08
N PRO A 97 5.40 5.56 10.18
CA PRO A 97 6.80 5.81 10.55
C PRO A 97 7.54 6.68 9.54
N ILE A 98 7.21 6.52 8.25
CA ILE A 98 7.80 7.34 7.18
C ILE A 98 7.29 8.78 7.30
N TYR A 99 5.98 8.95 7.54
CA TYR A 99 5.40 10.28 7.78
C TYR A 99 6.04 10.97 8.98
N ASN A 100 6.21 10.27 10.09
CA ASN A 100 6.84 10.83 11.30
C ASN A 100 8.30 11.25 11.04
N ARG A 101 9.05 10.51 10.25
CA ARG A 101 10.43 10.88 9.86
C ARG A 101 10.46 12.07 8.92
N LEU A 102 9.57 12.14 7.93
CA LEU A 102 9.48 13.24 6.97
C LEU A 102 9.02 14.55 7.62
N THR A 103 8.16 14.46 8.61
CA THR A 103 7.66 15.63 9.34
C THR A 103 8.52 16.01 10.54
N GLN A 104 9.58 15.22 10.86
CA GLN A 104 10.49 15.48 12.00
C GLN A 104 9.76 15.69 13.34
N GLY A 105 8.61 15.00 13.51
CA GLY A 105 7.79 15.13 14.73
C GLY A 105 6.96 16.42 14.82
N VAL A 106 6.86 17.19 13.73
CA VAL A 106 5.97 18.38 13.69
C VAL A 106 4.54 17.95 13.97
N GLU A 107 3.89 18.64 14.90
CA GLU A 107 2.51 18.34 15.31
C GLU A 107 1.47 19.06 14.46
N THR A 108 1.83 20.23 13.94
CA THR A 108 0.93 21.08 13.15
C THR A 108 1.15 20.89 11.65
N ILE A 109 0.07 20.70 10.90
CA ILE A 109 0.16 20.52 9.44
C ILE A 109 0.75 21.74 8.72
N GLY A 110 0.58 22.95 9.28
CA GLY A 110 1.10 24.19 8.72
C GLY A 110 2.61 24.21 8.57
N ASP A 111 3.32 23.54 9.48
CA ASP A 111 4.79 23.51 9.54
C ASP A 111 5.41 22.37 8.69
N VAL A 112 4.59 21.48 8.15
CA VAL A 112 5.05 20.39 7.29
C VAL A 112 5.58 20.96 5.97
N SER A 113 6.77 20.53 5.54
CA SER A 113 7.35 21.01 4.28
C SER A 113 6.51 20.60 3.05
N TRP A 114 6.53 21.40 1.99
CA TRP A 114 5.88 21.04 0.72
C TRP A 114 6.46 19.78 0.09
N ALA A 115 7.74 19.53 0.28
CA ALA A 115 8.38 18.31 -0.17
C ALA A 115 7.77 17.06 0.50
N ALA A 116 7.52 17.12 1.82
CA ALA A 116 6.83 16.04 2.53
C ALA A 116 5.40 15.84 2.03
N MET A 117 4.68 16.91 1.72
CA MET A 117 3.32 16.82 1.14
C MET A 117 3.34 16.15 -0.24
N LEU A 118 4.32 16.42 -1.09
CA LEU A 118 4.49 15.72 -2.37
C LEU A 118 4.76 14.22 -2.16
N VAL A 119 5.58 13.86 -1.18
CA VAL A 119 5.82 12.45 -0.85
C VAL A 119 4.53 11.78 -0.38
N PHE A 120 3.70 12.44 0.43
CA PHE A 120 2.40 11.92 0.85
C PHE A 120 1.47 11.66 -0.34
N PHE A 121 1.50 12.54 -1.34
CA PHE A 121 0.77 12.34 -2.59
C PHE A 121 1.23 11.09 -3.34
N PHE A 122 2.55 10.83 -3.42
CA PHE A 122 3.07 9.62 -4.06
C PHE A 122 2.63 8.34 -3.36
N PHE A 123 2.47 8.35 -2.03
CA PHE A 123 1.96 7.18 -1.31
C PHE A 123 0.51 6.82 -1.69
N LEU A 124 -0.29 7.78 -2.17
CA LEU A 124 -1.63 7.47 -2.70
C LEU A 124 -1.58 6.58 -3.94
N ALA A 125 -0.53 6.71 -4.77
CA ALA A 125 -0.36 5.90 -5.96
C ALA A 125 0.08 4.45 -5.66
N VAL A 126 0.62 4.19 -4.47
CA VAL A 126 1.12 2.84 -4.10
C VAL A 126 -0.01 1.81 -4.12
N VAL A 127 -1.18 2.13 -3.58
CA VAL A 127 -2.32 1.20 -3.52
C VAL A 127 -2.82 0.82 -4.92
N PRO A 128 -3.12 1.76 -5.84
CA PRO A 128 -3.49 1.45 -7.21
C PRO A 128 -2.44 0.60 -7.95
N LEU A 129 -1.15 0.88 -7.73
CA LEU A 129 -0.07 0.12 -8.36
C LEU A 129 0.00 -1.32 -7.84
N ILE A 130 -0.11 -1.54 -6.53
CA ILE A 130 -0.17 -2.88 -5.94
C ILE A 130 -1.38 -3.64 -6.48
N CYS A 131 -2.55 -3.01 -6.56
CA CYS A 131 -3.77 -3.60 -7.11
C CYS A 131 -3.57 -4.00 -8.57
N HIS A 132 -2.98 -3.13 -9.38
CA HIS A 132 -2.72 -3.41 -10.79
C HIS A 132 -1.76 -4.59 -10.98
N VAL A 133 -0.63 -4.58 -10.26
CA VAL A 133 0.36 -5.67 -10.32
C VAL A 133 -0.25 -6.99 -9.86
N SER A 134 -1.00 -6.99 -8.77
CA SER A 134 -1.67 -8.18 -8.23
C SER A 134 -2.67 -8.77 -9.22
N TYR A 135 -3.48 -7.93 -9.86
CA TYR A 135 -4.41 -8.34 -10.92
C TYR A 135 -3.68 -8.92 -12.14
N MET A 136 -2.61 -8.25 -12.60
CA MET A 136 -1.83 -8.71 -13.75
C MET A 136 -1.11 -10.04 -13.49
N LEU A 137 -0.63 -10.27 -12.26
CA LEU A 137 -0.06 -11.56 -11.86
C LEU A 137 -1.10 -12.68 -11.94
N GLY A 138 -2.33 -12.42 -11.46
CA GLY A 138 -3.44 -13.35 -11.58
C GLY A 138 -3.83 -13.59 -13.03
N TYR A 139 -3.97 -12.53 -13.82
CA TYR A 139 -4.31 -12.62 -15.25
C TYR A 139 -3.27 -13.42 -16.06
N LYS A 140 -1.98 -13.32 -15.68
CA LYS A 140 -0.90 -14.14 -16.27
C LYS A 140 -0.77 -15.52 -15.64
N GLN A 141 -1.62 -15.86 -14.66
CA GLN A 141 -1.59 -17.12 -13.91
C GLN A 141 -0.23 -17.38 -13.23
N ILE A 142 0.45 -16.31 -12.81
CA ILE A 142 1.72 -16.37 -12.08
C ILE A 142 1.42 -16.38 -10.59
N SER A 143 1.56 -17.53 -9.94
CA SER A 143 1.44 -17.66 -8.48
C SER A 143 2.81 -17.52 -7.81
N ILE A 144 2.97 -16.49 -6.97
CA ILE A 144 4.21 -16.28 -6.20
C ILE A 144 4.36 -17.40 -5.16
N SER A 145 3.28 -17.84 -4.54
CA SER A 145 3.28 -18.91 -3.54
C SER A 145 3.76 -20.24 -4.13
N GLU A 146 3.29 -20.63 -5.31
CA GLU A 146 3.75 -21.84 -5.97
C GLU A 146 5.24 -21.78 -6.34
N LYS A 147 5.71 -20.66 -6.89
CA LYS A 147 7.13 -20.49 -7.20
C LYS A 147 8.01 -20.62 -5.97
N LEU A 148 7.60 -20.05 -4.82
CA LEU A 148 8.36 -20.16 -3.57
C LEU A 148 8.40 -21.61 -3.04
N ILE A 149 7.30 -22.37 -3.16
CA ILE A 149 7.20 -23.75 -2.68
C ILE A 149 7.99 -24.69 -3.60
N TYR A 150 7.84 -24.59 -4.92
CA TYR A 150 8.50 -25.51 -5.87
C TYR A 150 10.01 -25.28 -5.97
N VAL A 151 10.51 -24.06 -5.88
CA VAL A 151 11.96 -23.80 -5.82
C VAL A 151 12.61 -24.49 -4.62
N ASN A 152 11.90 -24.60 -3.49
CA ASN A 152 12.41 -25.31 -2.32
C ASN A 152 12.37 -26.85 -2.49
N SER A 153 11.41 -27.41 -3.23
CA SER A 153 11.32 -28.86 -3.47
C SER A 153 12.42 -29.37 -4.41
N ASP A 154 12.76 -28.60 -5.44
CA ASP A 154 13.82 -28.96 -6.39
C ASP A 154 15.22 -28.89 -5.76
N LYS A 155 15.46 -27.97 -4.83
CA LYS A 155 16.71 -27.93 -4.06
C LYS A 155 16.85 -29.14 -3.11
N LYS A 156 15.74 -29.68 -2.61
CA LYS A 156 15.75 -30.85 -1.72
C LYS A 156 15.96 -32.17 -2.47
N LYS A 157 15.60 -32.25 -3.75
CA LYS A 157 15.84 -33.45 -4.61
C LYS A 157 17.28 -33.56 -5.15
N ARG A 158 18.06 -32.45 -5.11
CA ARG A 158 19.45 -32.43 -5.62
C ARG A 158 20.52 -32.59 -4.52
N ARG A 159 20.12 -32.87 -3.29
CA ARG A 159 21.00 -33.27 -2.17
C ARG A 159 20.74 -34.71 -1.77
#